data_a39b2ee35e5e0023c61714dae039f915
#
_entry.id   a39b2ee35e5e0023c61714dae039f915
#
_cell.length_a   1.000
_cell.length_b   1.000
_cell.length_c   1.000
_cell.angle_alpha   90.00
_cell.angle_beta   90.00
_cell.angle_gamma   90.00
#
_symmetry.space_group_name_H-M   'P 1'
#
loop_
_entity.id
_entity.type
_entity.pdbx_description
1 polymer ?
#
loop_
_entity_poly.entity_id
_entity_poly.type
_entity_poly.pdbx_seq_one_letter_code
_entity_poly.pdbx_strand_id
1 'polypeptide(L)'
;MNNKEIFEELTTLARQPAIWFAARSLYGHGGNQRPDNSRRLLRVLAETDNNLTAGAIADILAIRPASVTQIIKKLESNEYIQRVRDGSDARVVRVKITSKGRKQLELLEDKQSDFQTELFDVFDNDERQRFGESLRKLNEHVMSDEYLDDIRSKMDKHMRFGFDHFVNVSNARKFHENQTGYLKKMRQHQQQRPFNDEDNEGL
;
A
#
# COMPACT_ATOMS: atom_id res chain seq x y z
N MET A 1 24.84 3.11 24.69
CA MET A 1 24.51 1.77 24.11
C MET A 1 25.53 1.41 23.05
N ASN A 2 26.05 0.19 23.07
CA ASN A 2 26.90 -0.34 22.00
C ASN A 2 26.03 -1.02 20.91
N ASN A 3 26.64 -1.40 19.77
CA ASN A 3 25.90 -1.99 18.66
C ASN A 3 25.15 -3.28 19.00
N LYS A 4 25.69 -4.08 19.91
CA LYS A 4 25.03 -5.32 20.36
C LYS A 4 23.76 -5.01 21.15
N GLU A 5 23.83 -4.09 22.10
CA GLU A 5 22.67 -3.65 22.87
C GLU A 5 21.58 -3.06 21.97
N ILE A 6 21.96 -2.20 21.00
CA ILE A 6 21.01 -1.63 20.02
C ILE A 6 20.32 -2.74 19.22
N PHE A 7 21.08 -3.75 18.79
CA PHE A 7 20.53 -4.86 18.03
C PHE A 7 19.60 -5.75 18.87
N GLU A 8 19.93 -5.98 20.13
CA GLU A 8 19.08 -6.71 21.08
C GLU A 8 17.75 -5.97 21.32
N GLU A 9 17.77 -4.65 21.51
CA GLU A 9 16.55 -3.84 21.63
C GLU A 9 15.71 -3.85 20.34
N LEU A 10 16.33 -3.71 19.19
CA LEU A 10 15.64 -3.78 17.90
C LEU A 10 14.95 -5.14 17.71
N THR A 11 15.64 -6.23 18.02
CA THR A 11 15.08 -7.58 17.88
C THR A 11 13.98 -7.86 18.92
N THR A 12 14.13 -7.32 20.12
CA THR A 12 13.11 -7.37 21.17
C THR A 12 11.85 -6.62 20.73
N LEU A 13 12.00 -5.41 20.22
CA LEU A 13 10.89 -4.61 19.68
C LEU A 13 10.19 -5.34 18.54
N ALA A 14 10.94 -5.89 17.58
CA ALA A 14 10.40 -6.60 16.42
C ALA A 14 9.60 -7.88 16.81
N ARG A 15 9.86 -8.45 17.98
CA ARG A 15 9.14 -9.61 18.52
C ARG A 15 7.90 -9.25 19.33
N GLN A 16 7.68 -7.96 19.64
CA GLN A 16 6.52 -7.56 20.45
C GLN A 16 5.21 -7.88 19.70
N PRO A 17 4.24 -8.52 20.36
CA PRO A 17 2.96 -8.86 19.74
C PRO A 17 2.23 -7.66 19.15
N ALA A 18 2.29 -6.50 19.82
CA ALA A 18 1.66 -5.26 19.35
C ALA A 18 2.26 -4.79 18.02
N ILE A 19 3.60 -4.79 17.89
CA ILE A 19 4.29 -4.41 16.64
C ILE A 19 3.98 -5.39 15.51
N TRP A 20 4.03 -6.69 15.82
CA TRP A 20 3.73 -7.73 14.85
C TRP A 20 2.27 -7.66 14.36
N PHE A 21 1.32 -7.47 15.31
CA PHE A 21 -0.10 -7.35 15.01
C PHE A 21 -0.37 -6.09 14.16
N ALA A 22 0.23 -4.96 14.51
CA ALA A 22 0.12 -3.73 13.75
C ALA A 22 0.66 -3.87 12.33
N ALA A 23 1.87 -4.38 12.17
CA ALA A 23 2.47 -4.62 10.86
C ALA A 23 1.60 -5.55 10.01
N ARG A 24 0.98 -6.57 10.64
CA ARG A 24 0.09 -7.51 9.95
C ARG A 24 -1.29 -6.93 9.62
N SER A 25 -1.92 -6.25 10.58
CA SER A 25 -3.32 -5.80 10.47
C SER A 25 -3.46 -4.49 9.72
N LEU A 26 -2.53 -3.56 9.95
CA LEU A 26 -2.60 -2.22 9.40
C LEU A 26 -1.99 -2.12 8.00
N TYR A 27 -0.92 -2.86 7.75
CA TYR A 27 -0.18 -2.79 6.47
C TYR A 27 -0.35 -4.02 5.59
N GLY A 28 -1.04 -5.06 6.06
CA GLY A 28 -1.19 -6.32 5.32
C GLY A 28 0.13 -7.08 5.10
N HIS A 29 1.15 -6.78 5.91
CA HIS A 29 2.52 -7.24 5.73
C HIS A 29 2.93 -8.20 6.86
N GLY A 30 2.34 -9.35 6.91
CA GLY A 30 2.74 -10.36 7.88
C GLY A 30 2.71 -11.75 7.27
N GLY A 31 3.89 -12.29 6.92
CA GLY A 31 4.03 -13.66 6.46
C GLY A 31 3.18 -13.98 5.23
N ASN A 32 2.95 -15.21 4.88
CA ASN A 32 2.25 -15.73 3.69
C ASN A 32 0.82 -15.18 3.40
N GLN A 33 0.36 -14.12 4.04
CA GLN A 33 -0.94 -13.50 3.74
C GLN A 33 -0.77 -12.38 2.72
N ARG A 34 -1.61 -12.48 1.68
CA ARG A 34 -1.73 -11.50 0.59
C ARG A 34 -2.13 -10.13 1.16
N PRO A 35 -1.68 -9.02 0.56
CA PRO A 35 -2.11 -7.66 0.91
C PRO A 35 -3.64 -7.59 1.01
N ASP A 36 -4.19 -6.80 1.92
CA ASP A 36 -5.63 -6.55 1.96
C ASP A 36 -6.06 -5.74 0.73
N ASN A 37 -6.24 -6.45 -0.36
CA ASN A 37 -6.64 -5.85 -1.63
C ASN A 37 -8.05 -5.25 -1.57
N SER A 38 -8.88 -5.61 -0.58
CA SER A 38 -10.19 -4.99 -0.38
C SER A 38 -10.02 -3.54 0.07
N ARG A 39 -9.17 -3.30 1.08
CA ARG A 39 -8.85 -1.95 1.55
C ARG A 39 -8.14 -1.13 0.46
N ARG A 40 -7.17 -1.74 -0.23
CA ARG A 40 -6.48 -1.08 -1.35
C ARG A 40 -7.46 -0.65 -2.44
N LEU A 41 -8.43 -1.51 -2.81
CA LEU A 41 -9.45 -1.17 -3.80
C LEU A 41 -10.33 -0.02 -3.33
N LEU A 42 -10.81 -0.03 -2.08
CA LEU A 42 -11.62 1.07 -1.55
C LEU A 42 -10.87 2.40 -1.60
N ARG A 43 -9.57 2.41 -1.25
CA ARG A 43 -8.74 3.61 -1.32
C ARG A 43 -8.58 4.11 -2.76
N VAL A 44 -8.24 3.22 -3.69
CA VAL A 44 -8.09 3.58 -5.11
C VAL A 44 -9.41 4.15 -5.67
N LEU A 45 -10.56 3.56 -5.34
CA LEU A 45 -11.86 4.08 -5.76
C LEU A 45 -12.18 5.43 -5.13
N ALA A 46 -11.77 5.68 -3.89
CA ALA A 46 -11.97 6.96 -3.22
C ALA A 46 -11.10 8.07 -3.85
N GLU A 47 -9.90 7.73 -4.32
CA GLU A 47 -8.94 8.66 -4.91
C GLU A 47 -9.18 8.95 -6.41
N THR A 48 -9.85 8.05 -7.14
CA THR A 48 -10.02 8.12 -8.61
C THR A 48 -11.42 8.54 -9.06
N ASP A 49 -12.20 9.20 -8.19
CA ASP A 49 -13.58 9.63 -8.48
C ASP A 49 -14.51 8.53 -9.00
N ASN A 50 -14.24 7.29 -8.57
CA ASN A 50 -15.11 6.14 -8.83
C ASN A 50 -15.25 5.71 -10.31
N ASN A 51 -14.27 5.94 -11.16
CA ASN A 51 -14.44 5.74 -12.59
C ASN A 51 -13.62 4.57 -13.15
N LEU A 52 -13.52 3.45 -12.43
CA LEU A 52 -12.65 2.34 -12.80
C LEU A 52 -13.43 1.11 -13.26
N THR A 53 -12.94 0.48 -14.33
CA THR A 53 -13.38 -0.85 -14.78
C THR A 53 -12.63 -1.94 -13.99
N ALA A 54 -13.15 -3.16 -13.99
CA ALA A 54 -12.47 -4.30 -13.38
C ALA A 54 -11.07 -4.57 -13.97
N GLY A 55 -10.88 -4.31 -15.27
CA GLY A 55 -9.56 -4.39 -15.92
C GLY A 55 -8.59 -3.36 -15.35
N ALA A 56 -8.98 -2.08 -15.35
CA ALA A 56 -8.16 -1.02 -14.77
C ALA A 56 -7.80 -1.28 -13.29
N ILE A 57 -8.72 -1.84 -12.51
CA ILE A 57 -8.47 -2.25 -11.12
C ILE A 57 -7.41 -3.37 -11.06
N ALA A 58 -7.46 -4.35 -11.97
CA ALA A 58 -6.47 -5.43 -12.03
C ALA A 58 -5.07 -4.88 -12.28
N ASP A 59 -4.94 -3.94 -13.21
CA ASP A 59 -3.68 -3.30 -13.56
C ASP A 59 -3.15 -2.45 -12.40
N ILE A 60 -3.99 -1.59 -11.81
CA ILE A 60 -3.62 -0.71 -10.69
C ILE A 60 -3.20 -1.51 -9.45
N LEU A 61 -3.92 -2.58 -9.11
CA LEU A 61 -3.60 -3.40 -7.95
C LEU A 61 -2.52 -4.44 -8.23
N ALA A 62 -2.14 -4.63 -9.51
CA ALA A 62 -1.23 -5.65 -10.00
C ALA A 62 -1.63 -7.07 -9.51
N ILE A 63 -2.90 -7.42 -9.69
CA ILE A 63 -3.47 -8.71 -9.32
C ILE A 63 -4.23 -9.33 -10.49
N ARG A 64 -4.42 -10.65 -10.43
CA ARG A 64 -5.13 -11.38 -11.50
C ARG A 64 -6.59 -10.95 -11.59
N PRO A 65 -7.19 -10.86 -12.79
CA PRO A 65 -8.60 -10.50 -12.99
C PRO A 65 -9.59 -11.33 -12.17
N ALA A 66 -9.32 -12.63 -12.00
CA ALA A 66 -10.12 -13.51 -11.15
C ALA A 66 -10.13 -13.05 -9.68
N SER A 67 -8.99 -12.55 -9.17
CA SER A 67 -8.90 -12.00 -7.81
C SER A 67 -9.68 -10.70 -7.68
N VAL A 68 -9.62 -9.83 -8.68
CA VAL A 68 -10.42 -8.59 -8.74
C VAL A 68 -11.91 -8.92 -8.65
N THR A 69 -12.38 -9.87 -9.45
CA THR A 69 -13.77 -10.29 -9.45
C THR A 69 -14.24 -10.75 -8.08
N GLN A 70 -13.41 -11.53 -7.36
CA GLN A 70 -13.73 -11.99 -6.00
C GLN A 70 -13.78 -10.83 -5.00
N ILE A 71 -12.84 -9.89 -5.08
CA ILE A 71 -12.78 -8.73 -4.20
C ILE A 71 -13.99 -7.83 -4.44
N ILE A 72 -14.32 -7.53 -5.71
CA ILE A 72 -15.49 -6.75 -6.09
C ILE A 72 -16.75 -7.42 -5.53
N LYS A 73 -16.93 -8.73 -5.74
CA LYS A 73 -18.09 -9.47 -5.23
C LYS A 73 -18.21 -9.36 -3.70
N LYS A 74 -17.10 -9.52 -2.98
CA LYS A 74 -17.05 -9.38 -1.51
C LYS A 74 -17.42 -7.97 -1.04
N LEU A 75 -16.88 -6.93 -1.67
CA LEU A 75 -17.15 -5.55 -1.28
C LEU A 75 -18.57 -5.12 -1.66
N GLU A 76 -19.10 -5.62 -2.77
CA GLU A 76 -20.47 -5.39 -3.21
C GLU A 76 -21.48 -6.06 -2.28
N SER A 77 -21.23 -7.30 -1.83
CA SER A 77 -22.09 -7.99 -0.85
C SER A 77 -22.13 -7.30 0.52
N ASN A 78 -21.10 -6.52 0.86
CA ASN A 78 -21.07 -5.67 2.06
C ASN A 78 -21.61 -4.25 1.79
N GLU A 79 -22.07 -3.98 0.57
CA GLU A 79 -22.56 -2.66 0.14
C GLU A 79 -21.50 -1.54 0.19
N TYR A 80 -20.20 -1.88 0.21
CA TYR A 80 -19.13 -0.89 0.22
C TYR A 80 -18.84 -0.32 -1.17
N ILE A 81 -19.20 -1.06 -2.21
CA ILE A 81 -19.11 -0.63 -3.60
C ILE A 81 -20.38 -1.01 -4.36
N GLN A 82 -20.57 -0.40 -5.52
CA GLN A 82 -21.63 -0.73 -6.47
C GLN A 82 -21.09 -0.75 -7.89
N ARG A 83 -21.70 -1.58 -8.75
CA ARG A 83 -21.46 -1.57 -10.20
C ARG A 83 -22.45 -0.65 -10.86
N VAL A 84 -21.96 0.21 -11.74
CA VAL A 84 -22.79 1.16 -12.50
C VAL A 84 -22.43 1.02 -13.97
N ARG A 85 -23.40 0.97 -14.84
CA ARG A 85 -23.16 1.02 -16.29
C ARG A 85 -22.69 2.42 -16.66
N ASP A 86 -21.72 2.49 -17.57
CA ASP A 86 -21.27 3.77 -18.10
C ASP A 86 -22.40 4.47 -18.87
N GLY A 87 -22.50 5.78 -18.69
CA GLY A 87 -23.55 6.55 -19.34
C GLY A 87 -23.38 6.71 -20.85
N SER A 88 -22.14 6.61 -21.34
CA SER A 88 -21.79 6.74 -22.76
C SER A 88 -21.73 5.39 -23.50
N ASP A 89 -21.38 4.30 -22.78
CA ASP A 89 -21.32 2.94 -23.32
C ASP A 89 -21.87 1.93 -22.30
N ALA A 90 -23.09 1.46 -22.53
CA ALA A 90 -23.78 0.49 -21.66
C ALA A 90 -23.05 -0.87 -21.56
N ARG A 91 -22.07 -1.15 -22.41
CA ARG A 91 -21.23 -2.36 -22.35
C ARG A 91 -20.14 -2.24 -21.27
N VAL A 92 -19.81 -1.02 -20.89
CA VAL A 92 -18.81 -0.72 -19.88
C VAL A 92 -19.45 -0.70 -18.50
N VAL A 93 -18.94 -1.52 -17.59
CA VAL A 93 -19.33 -1.54 -16.17
C VAL A 93 -18.22 -0.93 -15.34
N ARG A 94 -18.57 0.11 -14.61
CA ARG A 94 -17.67 0.80 -13.67
C ARG A 94 -17.97 0.43 -12.24
N VAL A 95 -16.96 0.45 -11.42
CA VAL A 95 -17.03 0.19 -9.98
C VAL A 95 -16.94 1.51 -9.24
N LYS A 96 -17.88 1.76 -8.34
CA LYS A 96 -17.95 2.98 -7.52
C LYS A 96 -17.98 2.62 -6.04
N ILE A 97 -17.27 3.39 -5.21
CA ILE A 97 -17.40 3.31 -3.76
C ILE A 97 -18.71 3.95 -3.30
N THR A 98 -19.40 3.34 -2.36
CA THR A 98 -20.61 3.90 -1.75
C THR A 98 -20.25 4.80 -0.57
N SER A 99 -21.24 5.54 -0.03
CA SER A 99 -21.07 6.29 1.21
C SER A 99 -20.72 5.39 2.40
N LYS A 100 -21.27 4.17 2.43
CA LYS A 100 -20.93 3.15 3.43
C LYS A 100 -19.47 2.68 3.28
N GLY A 101 -19.01 2.50 2.03
CA GLY A 101 -17.63 2.14 1.75
C GLY A 101 -16.62 3.23 2.13
N ARG A 102 -16.97 4.51 1.92
CA ARG A 102 -16.15 5.64 2.37
C ARG A 102 -16.04 5.68 3.88
N LYS A 103 -17.14 5.58 4.61
CA LYS A 103 -17.12 5.51 6.07
C LYS A 103 -16.30 4.32 6.59
N GLN A 104 -16.39 3.17 5.93
CA GLN A 104 -15.57 2.00 6.30
C GLN A 104 -14.09 2.26 6.08
N LEU A 105 -13.70 2.94 5.01
CA LEU A 105 -12.31 3.32 4.75
C LEU A 105 -11.80 4.30 5.81
N GLU A 106 -12.56 5.35 6.10
CA GLU A 106 -12.27 6.34 7.16
C GLU A 106 -12.05 5.65 8.51
N LEU A 107 -12.97 4.78 8.94
CA LEU A 107 -12.83 4.04 10.20
C LEU A 107 -11.55 3.17 10.25
N LEU A 108 -11.12 2.62 9.12
CA LEU A 108 -9.88 1.85 9.04
C LEU A 108 -8.64 2.74 9.08
N GLU A 109 -8.73 3.95 8.55
CA GLU A 109 -7.65 4.94 8.56
C GLU A 109 -7.52 5.58 9.95
N ASP A 110 -8.62 5.93 10.60
CA ASP A 110 -8.64 6.46 11.97
C ASP A 110 -8.00 5.48 12.95
N LYS A 111 -8.43 4.21 12.95
CA LYS A 111 -7.82 3.18 13.80
C LYS A 111 -6.33 3.00 13.56
N GLN A 112 -5.88 3.18 12.32
CA GLN A 112 -4.45 3.13 12.01
C GLN A 112 -3.72 4.35 12.57
N SER A 113 -4.32 5.54 12.45
CA SER A 113 -3.78 6.78 12.98
C SER A 113 -3.68 6.73 14.51
N ASP A 114 -4.75 6.29 15.18
CA ASP A 114 -4.79 6.14 16.63
C ASP A 114 -3.66 5.23 17.12
N PHE A 115 -3.53 4.04 16.52
CA PHE A 115 -2.47 3.12 16.88
C PHE A 115 -1.07 3.71 16.67
N GLN A 116 -0.86 4.44 15.55
CA GLN A 116 0.43 5.09 15.28
C GLN A 116 0.73 6.17 16.32
N THR A 117 -0.27 6.94 16.71
CA THR A 117 -0.15 7.98 17.73
C THR A 117 0.21 7.35 19.07
N GLU A 118 -0.57 6.40 19.56
CA GLU A 118 -0.35 5.70 20.81
C GLU A 118 1.03 5.02 20.89
N LEU A 119 1.48 4.41 19.77
CA LEU A 119 2.78 3.73 19.72
C LEU A 119 3.94 4.68 19.96
N PHE A 120 3.83 5.92 19.52
CA PHE A 120 4.92 6.91 19.60
C PHE A 120 4.71 7.99 20.66
N ASP A 121 3.65 7.89 21.48
CA ASP A 121 3.37 8.84 22.57
C ASP A 121 4.43 8.84 23.68
N VAL A 122 5.24 7.79 23.73
CA VAL A 122 6.37 7.69 24.67
C VAL A 122 7.52 8.65 24.36
N PHE A 123 7.51 9.25 23.15
CA PHE A 123 8.53 10.18 22.68
C PHE A 123 8.01 11.61 22.66
N ASP A 124 8.84 12.56 23.06
CA ASP A 124 8.62 13.95 22.70
C ASP A 124 8.84 14.20 21.19
N ASN A 125 8.57 15.41 20.73
CA ASN A 125 8.66 15.73 19.30
C ASN A 125 10.10 15.60 18.74
N ASP A 126 11.10 16.01 19.51
CA ASP A 126 12.51 15.98 19.09
C ASP A 126 13.05 14.55 19.09
N GLU A 127 12.67 13.77 20.09
CA GLU A 127 13.00 12.33 20.16
C GLU A 127 12.36 11.57 19.00
N ARG A 128 11.09 11.82 18.72
CA ARG A 128 10.33 11.22 17.61
C ARG A 128 10.97 11.54 16.26
N GLN A 129 11.37 12.80 16.06
CA GLN A 129 12.03 13.20 14.84
C GLN A 129 13.39 12.50 14.68
N ARG A 130 14.25 12.54 15.71
CA ARG A 130 15.57 11.87 15.69
C ARG A 130 15.45 10.37 15.49
N PHE A 131 14.48 9.74 16.10
CA PHE A 131 14.22 8.32 15.93
C PHE A 131 13.79 8.00 14.48
N GLY A 132 12.87 8.79 13.91
CA GLY A 132 12.44 8.65 12.53
C GLY A 132 13.57 8.82 11.51
N GLU A 133 14.45 9.81 11.72
CA GLU A 133 15.65 10.02 10.90
C GLU A 133 16.64 8.85 10.99
N SER A 134 16.85 8.35 12.20
CA SER A 134 17.73 7.19 12.45
C SER A 134 17.19 5.92 11.79
N LEU A 135 15.88 5.66 11.88
CA LEU A 135 15.23 4.54 11.20
C LEU A 135 15.32 4.67 9.69
N ARG A 136 15.15 5.87 9.13
CA ARG A 136 15.27 6.10 7.68
C ARG A 136 16.68 5.79 7.21
N LYS A 137 17.69 6.34 7.90
CA LYS A 137 19.10 6.09 7.60
C LYS A 137 19.45 4.60 7.67
N LEU A 138 18.94 3.89 8.68
CA LEU A 138 19.14 2.45 8.82
C LEU A 138 18.47 1.68 7.67
N ASN A 139 17.23 2.03 7.32
CA ASN A 139 16.51 1.42 6.20
C ASN A 139 17.23 1.63 4.86
N GLU A 140 17.74 2.82 4.60
CA GLU A 140 18.51 3.11 3.40
C GLU A 140 19.77 2.25 3.34
N HIS A 141 20.48 2.14 4.46
CA HIS A 141 21.70 1.34 4.55
C HIS A 141 21.43 -0.16 4.32
N VAL A 142 20.48 -0.76 5.04
CA VAL A 142 20.21 -2.21 4.92
C VAL A 142 19.58 -2.61 3.57
N MET A 143 19.11 -1.63 2.80
CA MET A 143 18.56 -1.83 1.46
C MET A 143 19.52 -1.41 0.34
N SER A 144 20.72 -0.94 0.66
CA SER A 144 21.74 -0.62 -0.35
C SER A 144 22.29 -1.90 -0.98
N ASP A 145 22.58 -1.84 -2.28
CA ASP A 145 23.16 -2.98 -3.01
C ASP A 145 24.50 -3.40 -2.39
N GLU A 146 25.30 -2.42 -1.97
CA GLU A 146 26.59 -2.67 -1.31
C GLU A 146 26.45 -3.50 -0.04
N TYR A 147 25.50 -3.15 0.84
CA TYR A 147 25.25 -3.89 2.08
C TYR A 147 24.67 -5.27 1.81
N LEU A 148 23.73 -5.38 0.87
CA LEU A 148 23.12 -6.66 0.49
C LEU A 148 24.16 -7.63 -0.10
N ASP A 149 25.09 -7.13 -0.93
CA ASP A 149 26.17 -7.94 -1.50
C ASP A 149 27.20 -8.35 -0.45
N ASP A 150 27.53 -7.47 0.49
CA ASP A 150 28.41 -7.80 1.61
C ASP A 150 27.80 -8.92 2.48
N ILE A 151 26.53 -8.81 2.84
CA ILE A 151 25.81 -9.84 3.60
C ILE A 151 25.75 -11.17 2.82
N ARG A 152 25.46 -11.14 1.52
CA ARG A 152 25.47 -12.34 0.64
C ARG A 152 26.81 -13.03 0.64
N SER A 153 27.90 -12.25 0.60
CA SER A 153 29.26 -12.82 0.58
C SER A 153 29.60 -13.63 1.81
N LYS A 154 28.99 -13.28 2.94
CA LYS A 154 29.19 -13.92 4.26
C LYS A 154 28.27 -15.13 4.53
N MET A 155 27.30 -15.37 3.64
CA MET A 155 26.31 -16.47 3.78
C MET A 155 26.75 -17.75 3.08
N ASP A 156 26.40 -18.90 3.65
CA ASP A 156 26.49 -20.17 2.94
C ASP A 156 25.44 -20.27 1.83
N LYS A 157 25.58 -21.29 0.96
CA LYS A 157 24.73 -21.47 -0.23
C LYS A 157 23.24 -21.60 0.11
N HIS A 158 22.88 -22.27 1.22
CA HIS A 158 21.49 -22.47 1.60
C HIS A 158 20.85 -21.20 2.16
N MET A 159 21.58 -20.49 3.03
CA MET A 159 21.12 -19.22 3.58
C MET A 159 20.98 -18.16 2.48
N ARG A 160 21.90 -18.12 1.52
CA ARG A 160 21.87 -17.18 0.37
C ARG A 160 20.60 -17.33 -0.45
N PHE A 161 20.19 -18.56 -0.77
CA PHE A 161 18.96 -18.80 -1.53
C PHE A 161 17.71 -18.25 -0.81
N GLY A 162 17.59 -18.49 0.49
CA GLY A 162 16.48 -17.96 1.31
C GLY A 162 16.49 -16.43 1.39
N PHE A 163 17.68 -15.85 1.56
CA PHE A 163 17.88 -14.40 1.62
C PHE A 163 17.49 -13.71 0.31
N ASP A 164 17.98 -14.22 -0.84
CA ASP A 164 17.67 -13.67 -2.16
C ASP A 164 16.17 -13.75 -2.47
N HIS A 165 15.51 -14.85 -2.10
CA HIS A 165 14.07 -14.96 -2.22
C HIS A 165 13.35 -13.88 -1.38
N PHE A 166 13.79 -13.64 -0.16
CA PHE A 166 13.21 -12.62 0.72
C PHE A 166 13.43 -11.20 0.19
N VAL A 167 14.64 -10.89 -0.29
CA VAL A 167 14.98 -9.59 -0.90
C VAL A 167 14.13 -9.33 -2.14
N ASN A 168 13.99 -10.31 -3.02
CA ASN A 168 13.17 -10.20 -4.24
C ASN A 168 11.69 -9.96 -3.92
N VAL A 169 11.14 -10.66 -2.93
CA VAL A 169 9.76 -10.44 -2.46
C VAL A 169 9.59 -9.03 -1.87
N SER A 170 10.58 -8.54 -1.13
CA SER A 170 10.55 -7.19 -0.54
C SER A 170 10.65 -6.09 -1.59
N ASN A 171 11.49 -6.25 -2.60
CA ASN A 171 11.63 -5.31 -3.72
C ASN A 171 10.37 -5.26 -4.61
N ALA A 172 9.75 -6.41 -4.89
CA ALA A 172 8.48 -6.45 -5.60
C ALA A 172 7.37 -5.69 -4.86
N ARG A 173 7.37 -5.70 -3.52
CA ARG A 173 6.43 -4.92 -2.69
C ARG A 173 6.67 -3.42 -2.80
N LYS A 174 7.93 -2.95 -2.74
CA LYS A 174 8.26 -1.52 -2.95
C LYS A 174 7.81 -1.00 -4.31
N PHE A 175 7.92 -1.81 -5.35
CA PHE A 175 7.42 -1.46 -6.68
C PHE A 175 5.91 -1.20 -6.69
N HIS A 176 5.13 -1.98 -5.93
CA HIS A 176 3.69 -1.79 -5.81
C HIS A 176 3.28 -0.58 -4.95
N GLU A 177 4.05 -0.25 -3.92
CA GLU A 177 3.81 0.97 -3.13
C GLU A 177 4.10 2.25 -3.93
N ASN A 178 5.10 2.23 -4.79
CA ASN A 178 5.40 3.35 -5.69
C ASN A 178 4.36 3.55 -6.80
N GLN A 179 3.55 2.54 -7.14
CA GLN A 179 2.44 2.71 -8.09
C GLN A 179 1.33 3.63 -7.55
N THR A 180 1.10 3.68 -6.25
CA THR A 180 0.19 4.68 -5.65
C THR A 180 0.71 6.10 -5.83
N GLY A 181 2.02 6.32 -5.80
CA GLY A 181 2.67 7.59 -6.16
C GLY A 181 2.51 7.96 -7.64
N TYR A 182 2.47 6.96 -8.53
CA TYR A 182 2.25 7.14 -9.97
C TYR A 182 0.81 7.61 -10.26
N LEU A 183 -0.18 7.07 -9.57
CA LEU A 183 -1.58 7.49 -9.67
C LEU A 183 -1.77 8.96 -9.23
N LYS A 184 -1.05 9.38 -8.21
CA LYS A 184 -1.04 10.78 -7.76
C LYS A 184 -0.47 11.74 -8.82
N LYS A 185 0.56 11.32 -9.55
CA LYS A 185 1.13 12.06 -10.69
C LYS A 185 0.20 12.09 -11.90
N MET A 186 -0.48 10.99 -12.21
CA MET A 186 -1.45 10.95 -13.31
C MET A 186 -2.66 11.88 -13.05
N ARG A 187 -3.11 11.97 -11.79
CA ARG A 187 -4.17 12.92 -11.39
C ARG A 187 -3.77 14.37 -11.63
N GLN A 188 -2.51 14.74 -11.34
CA GLN A 188 -2.00 16.08 -11.61
C GLN A 188 -1.94 16.41 -13.11
N HIS A 189 -1.64 15.41 -13.96
CA HIS A 189 -1.63 15.59 -15.41
C HIS A 189 -3.02 15.65 -16.03
N GLN A 190 -4.02 14.96 -15.47
CA GLN A 190 -5.41 15.05 -15.96
C GLN A 190 -6.09 16.38 -15.58
N GLN A 191 -5.72 16.97 -14.43
CA GLN A 191 -6.22 18.29 -14.03
C GLN A 191 -5.60 19.46 -14.84
N GLN A 192 -4.51 19.22 -15.60
CA GLN A 192 -3.84 20.21 -16.42
C GLN A 192 -4.27 20.20 -17.90
N ARG A 193 -5.20 19.33 -18.30
CA ARG A 193 -5.84 19.42 -19.62
C ARG A 193 -7.13 20.23 -19.49
N PRO A 194 -7.17 21.48 -19.97
CA PRO A 194 -8.43 22.21 -20.09
C PRO A 194 -9.33 21.45 -21.09
N PHE A 195 -10.57 21.30 -20.69
CA PHE A 195 -11.64 20.83 -21.58
C PHE A 195 -11.77 21.85 -22.71
N ASN A 196 -11.34 21.50 -23.91
CA ASN A 196 -11.61 22.29 -25.10
C ASN A 196 -13.04 22.03 -25.55
N ASP A 197 -13.93 22.96 -25.26
CA ASP A 197 -15.33 23.04 -25.77
C ASP A 197 -15.41 23.50 -27.24
N GLU A 198 -14.44 23.20 -28.07
CA GLU A 198 -14.41 23.71 -29.47
C GLU A 198 -14.64 22.62 -30.54
N ASP A 199 -15.51 21.63 -30.31
CA ASP A 199 -15.92 20.72 -31.39
C ASP A 199 -17.42 20.43 -31.38
N ASN A 200 -18.27 21.46 -31.21
CA ASN A 200 -19.70 21.30 -31.47
C ASN A 200 -20.36 22.53 -32.14
N GLU A 201 -19.72 23.05 -33.17
CA GLU A 201 -20.43 23.86 -34.17
C GLU A 201 -20.04 23.38 -35.57
N GLY A 202 -20.95 22.65 -36.21
CA GLY A 202 -20.79 22.39 -37.65
C GLY A 202 -21.50 21.14 -38.19
N LEU A 203 -22.76 21.34 -38.62
CA LEU A 203 -23.58 20.53 -39.53
C LEU A 203 -24.59 19.60 -38.89
#